data_35db6460ad9df6b6d5b9c79fb3ff6932
#
_entry.id   35db6460ad9df6b6d5b9c79fb3ff6932
#
_cell.length_a   1.000
_cell.length_b   1.000
_cell.length_c   1.000
_cell.angle_alpha   90.00
_cell.angle_beta   90.00
_cell.angle_gamma   90.00
#
_symmetry.space_group_name_H-M   'P 1'
#
loop_
_entity.id
_entity.type
_entity.pdbx_description
1 polymer ?
#
loop_
_entity_poly.entity_id
_entity_poly.type
_entity_poly.pdbx_seq_one_letter_code
_entity_poly.pdbx_strand_id
1 'polypeptide(L)'
;SDDDPVKKNPYLQTSTRAMLKEVVEVGFNNIDSNTDVTVDFGDGTVKEGKAATPITHAYTQSGDYTMLVTAGEHAVQKRIRIYDLLALTEAMKQFRDADNKMVWAMTHRSHTTDKTIPENSISAVEAAINAGADVIECDTHLTSDGVVMVCHDQTINATTNGTGDITKMTYAEIQQYNLLDRNGRVTDEKMPTLEE
;
A
#
# COMPACT_ATOMS: atom_id res chain seq x y z
N SER A 1 -5.49 -9.13 -31.95
CA SER A 1 -6.46 -10.19 -31.59
C SER A 1 -7.15 -9.79 -30.30
N ASP A 2 -8.48 -9.88 -30.28
CA ASP A 2 -9.35 -9.43 -29.17
C ASP A 2 -9.35 -10.35 -27.93
N ASP A 3 -8.33 -11.16 -27.75
CA ASP A 3 -8.21 -12.10 -26.65
C ASP A 3 -7.22 -11.70 -25.56
N ASP A 4 -6.99 -10.40 -25.37
CA ASP A 4 -6.25 -9.91 -24.21
C ASP A 4 -7.12 -10.04 -22.95
N PRO A 5 -6.79 -10.93 -22.00
CA PRO A 5 -7.57 -11.13 -20.77
C PRO A 5 -7.65 -9.86 -19.90
N VAL A 6 -6.76 -8.89 -20.13
CA VAL A 6 -6.76 -7.58 -19.45
C VAL A 6 -7.93 -6.71 -19.93
N LYS A 7 -8.47 -6.94 -21.13
CA LYS A 7 -9.60 -6.16 -21.68
C LYS A 7 -10.99 -6.63 -21.21
N LYS A 8 -11.09 -7.78 -20.54
CA LYS A 8 -12.37 -8.39 -20.16
C LYS A 8 -12.83 -8.09 -18.74
N ASN A 9 -11.99 -7.49 -17.89
CA ASN A 9 -12.41 -7.06 -16.56
C ASN A 9 -12.77 -5.58 -16.60
N PRO A 10 -13.99 -5.18 -16.19
CA PRO A 10 -14.26 -3.79 -15.88
C PRO A 10 -13.25 -3.38 -14.81
N TYR A 11 -12.36 -2.43 -15.13
CA TYR A 11 -11.33 -2.00 -14.20
C TYR A 11 -11.99 -1.38 -12.99
N LEU A 12 -12.03 -2.15 -11.92
CA LEU A 12 -12.47 -1.71 -10.63
C LEU A 12 -11.39 -0.81 -10.03
N GLN A 13 -11.65 0.47 -9.92
CA GLN A 13 -10.83 1.38 -9.11
C GLN A 13 -11.36 1.37 -7.68
N THR A 14 -10.60 0.77 -6.79
CA THR A 14 -10.86 0.84 -5.36
C THR A 14 -9.58 0.56 -4.59
N SER A 15 -9.49 1.13 -3.39
CA SER A 15 -8.40 0.83 -2.45
C SER A 15 -8.45 -0.61 -2.00
N THR A 16 -7.28 -1.19 -1.72
CA THR A 16 -7.15 -2.49 -1.05
C THR A 16 -7.07 -2.35 0.48
N ARG A 17 -7.01 -1.10 0.97
CA ARG A 17 -6.94 -0.74 2.38
C ARG A 17 -7.58 0.62 2.60
N ALA A 18 -8.12 0.83 3.79
CA ALA A 18 -8.60 2.12 4.26
C ALA A 18 -8.58 2.18 5.79
N MET A 19 -8.62 3.38 6.33
CA MET A 19 -8.79 3.59 7.77
C MET A 19 -10.26 3.40 8.16
N LEU A 20 -10.48 3.03 9.42
CA LEU A 20 -11.81 2.99 10.00
C LEU A 20 -12.49 4.35 9.83
N LYS A 21 -13.73 4.35 9.30
CA LYS A 21 -14.53 5.53 8.96
C LYS A 21 -14.03 6.37 7.77
N GLU A 22 -12.91 6.00 7.15
CA GLU A 22 -12.50 6.58 5.88
C GLU A 22 -13.49 6.17 4.77
N VAL A 23 -13.75 7.11 3.85
CA VAL A 23 -14.64 6.84 2.72
C VAL A 23 -13.89 6.04 1.66
N VAL A 24 -14.33 4.81 1.44
CA VAL A 24 -13.87 3.96 0.35
C VAL A 24 -14.72 4.25 -0.88
N GLU A 25 -14.07 4.49 -2.01
CA GLU A 25 -14.73 4.69 -3.30
C GLU A 25 -14.52 3.47 -4.19
N VAL A 26 -15.59 3.01 -4.82
CA VAL A 26 -15.59 1.95 -5.84
C VAL A 26 -15.97 2.59 -7.16
N GLY A 27 -14.99 2.83 -8.01
CA GLY A 27 -15.15 3.40 -9.33
C GLY A 27 -15.10 2.33 -10.43
N PHE A 28 -15.59 2.67 -11.60
CA PHE A 28 -15.73 1.76 -12.74
C PHE A 28 -15.10 2.38 -13.98
N ASN A 29 -14.17 1.66 -14.60
CA ASN A 29 -13.54 2.06 -15.86
C ASN A 29 -13.86 1.04 -16.96
N ASN A 30 -13.90 1.50 -18.21
CA ASN A 30 -14.12 0.65 -19.37
C ASN A 30 -15.46 -0.11 -19.37
N ILE A 31 -16.48 0.46 -18.73
CA ILE A 31 -17.85 -0.02 -18.76
C ILE A 31 -18.79 1.13 -19.17
N ASP A 32 -19.91 0.81 -19.81
CA ASP A 32 -20.91 1.82 -20.17
C ASP A 32 -21.40 2.54 -18.90
N SER A 33 -21.41 3.87 -18.95
CA SER A 33 -21.79 4.73 -17.82
C SER A 33 -23.22 4.49 -17.30
N ASN A 34 -24.11 3.98 -18.13
CA ASN A 34 -25.50 3.66 -17.76
C ASN A 34 -25.66 2.22 -17.21
N THR A 35 -24.58 1.41 -17.18
CA THR A 35 -24.64 0.07 -16.63
C THR A 35 -25.02 0.10 -15.15
N ASP A 36 -25.97 -0.74 -14.76
CA ASP A 36 -26.32 -0.95 -13.37
C ASP A 36 -25.19 -1.67 -12.65
N VAL A 37 -24.84 -1.16 -11.46
CA VAL A 37 -23.77 -1.68 -10.62
C VAL A 37 -24.29 -1.93 -9.22
N THR A 38 -23.80 -3.02 -8.62
CA THR A 38 -24.09 -3.35 -7.22
C THR A 38 -22.76 -3.64 -6.51
N VAL A 39 -22.59 -3.09 -5.33
CA VAL A 39 -21.44 -3.35 -4.46
C VAL A 39 -21.93 -3.89 -3.13
N ASP A 40 -21.62 -5.15 -2.85
CA ASP A 40 -21.67 -5.73 -1.51
C ASP A 40 -20.32 -5.50 -0.86
N PHE A 41 -20.28 -4.71 0.21
CA PHE A 41 -19.03 -4.34 0.89
C PHE A 41 -18.50 -5.42 1.84
N GLY A 42 -19.23 -6.54 2.00
CA GLY A 42 -18.82 -7.66 2.84
C GLY A 42 -19.02 -7.45 4.34
N ASP A 43 -19.56 -6.31 4.75
CA ASP A 43 -19.93 -5.97 6.14
C ASP A 43 -21.45 -5.99 6.38
N GLY A 44 -22.20 -6.50 5.41
CA GLY A 44 -23.67 -6.51 5.39
C GLY A 44 -24.28 -5.29 4.67
N THR A 45 -23.46 -4.37 4.19
CA THR A 45 -23.92 -3.21 3.40
C THR A 45 -23.86 -3.52 1.91
N VAL A 46 -25.00 -3.33 1.23
CA VAL A 46 -25.09 -3.45 -0.24
C VAL A 46 -25.60 -2.12 -0.78
N LYS A 47 -24.95 -1.61 -1.81
CA LYS A 47 -25.34 -0.38 -2.51
C LYS A 47 -25.45 -0.60 -4.01
N GLU A 48 -26.38 0.10 -4.62
CA GLU A 48 -26.66 0.05 -6.05
C GLU A 48 -26.51 1.44 -6.66
N GLY A 49 -26.22 1.48 -7.96
CA GLY A 49 -26.08 2.72 -8.70
C GLY A 49 -25.81 2.50 -10.17
N LYS A 50 -25.26 3.53 -10.82
CA LYS A 50 -24.79 3.49 -12.21
C LYS A 50 -23.29 3.59 -12.26
N ALA A 51 -22.67 2.96 -13.25
CA ALA A 51 -21.21 3.00 -13.43
C ALA A 51 -20.64 4.41 -13.64
N ALA A 52 -21.49 5.38 -14.02
CA ALA A 52 -21.10 6.79 -14.15
C ALA A 52 -20.64 7.44 -12.84
N THR A 53 -21.07 6.92 -11.68
CA THR A 53 -20.83 7.53 -10.38
C THR A 53 -20.22 6.51 -9.43
N PRO A 54 -19.09 6.81 -8.78
CA PRO A 54 -18.49 5.92 -7.78
C PRO A 54 -19.48 5.58 -6.66
N ILE A 55 -19.48 4.33 -6.23
CA ILE A 55 -20.22 3.88 -5.05
C ILE A 55 -19.31 4.03 -3.83
N THR A 56 -19.77 4.72 -2.82
CA THR A 56 -18.97 5.04 -1.63
C THR A 56 -19.47 4.33 -0.38
N HIS A 57 -18.55 3.97 0.52
CA HIS A 57 -18.85 3.36 1.82
C HIS A 57 -17.78 3.70 2.86
N ALA A 58 -18.18 3.76 4.12
CA ALA A 58 -17.28 3.90 5.26
C ALA A 58 -17.54 2.77 6.24
N TYR A 59 -16.55 1.92 6.47
CA TYR A 59 -16.65 0.81 7.40
C TYR A 59 -16.68 1.29 8.85
N THR A 60 -17.48 0.63 9.67
CA THR A 60 -17.66 0.97 11.10
C THR A 60 -16.89 0.05 12.04
N GLN A 61 -16.28 -1.02 11.50
CA GLN A 61 -15.43 -1.96 12.25
C GLN A 61 -14.17 -2.24 11.42
N SER A 62 -13.04 -2.40 12.10
CA SER A 62 -11.81 -2.84 11.48
C SER A 62 -11.87 -4.34 11.14
N GLY A 63 -11.10 -4.78 10.14
CA GLY A 63 -11.06 -6.17 9.72
C GLY A 63 -10.77 -6.34 8.25
N ASP A 64 -10.74 -7.60 7.81
CA ASP A 64 -10.62 -7.98 6.41
C ASP A 64 -12.01 -8.23 5.83
N TYR A 65 -12.32 -7.51 4.76
CA TYR A 65 -13.58 -7.64 4.05
C TYR A 65 -13.34 -8.11 2.61
N THR A 66 -14.31 -8.82 2.07
CA THR A 66 -14.33 -9.18 0.65
C THR A 66 -15.53 -8.50 0.02
N MET A 67 -15.26 -7.49 -0.79
CA MET A 67 -16.29 -6.85 -1.60
C MET A 67 -16.66 -7.73 -2.79
N LEU A 68 -17.95 -7.85 -3.08
CA LEU A 68 -18.45 -8.40 -4.34
C LEU A 68 -19.04 -7.25 -5.15
N VAL A 69 -18.46 -7.02 -6.30
CA VAL A 69 -18.87 -5.95 -7.21
C VAL A 69 -19.44 -6.57 -8.47
N THR A 70 -20.68 -6.23 -8.81
CA THR A 70 -21.33 -6.65 -10.05
C THR A 70 -21.59 -5.44 -10.94
N ALA A 71 -21.37 -5.60 -12.24
CA ALA A 71 -21.62 -4.57 -13.23
C ALA A 71 -22.09 -5.24 -14.54
N GLY A 72 -23.38 -5.15 -14.82
CA GLY A 72 -24.00 -5.93 -15.89
C GLY A 72 -23.80 -7.44 -15.68
N GLU A 73 -23.18 -8.11 -16.65
CA GLU A 73 -22.87 -9.55 -16.58
C GLU A 73 -21.54 -9.89 -15.88
N HIS A 74 -20.80 -8.86 -15.42
CA HIS A 74 -19.50 -9.04 -14.81
C HIS A 74 -19.60 -9.03 -13.29
N ALA A 75 -18.85 -9.93 -12.63
CA ALA A 75 -18.70 -9.97 -11.18
C ALA A 75 -17.23 -10.10 -10.79
N VAL A 76 -16.78 -9.26 -9.86
CA VAL A 76 -15.40 -9.22 -9.37
C VAL A 76 -15.41 -9.23 -7.85
N GLN A 77 -14.56 -10.06 -7.24
CA GLN A 77 -14.28 -9.99 -5.81
C GLN A 77 -13.00 -9.19 -5.56
N LYS A 78 -13.05 -8.30 -4.58
CA LYS A 78 -11.91 -7.51 -4.14
C LYS A 78 -11.80 -7.54 -2.63
N ARG A 79 -10.60 -7.86 -2.15
CA ARG A 79 -10.31 -7.76 -0.70
C ARG A 79 -9.95 -6.34 -0.35
N ILE A 80 -10.42 -5.89 0.82
CA ILE A 80 -10.03 -4.64 1.46
C ILE A 80 -9.78 -4.89 2.94
N ARG A 81 -8.69 -4.33 3.45
CA ARG A 81 -8.39 -4.33 4.90
C ARG A 81 -8.70 -2.97 5.49
N ILE A 82 -9.48 -2.97 6.56
CA ILE A 82 -9.83 -1.77 7.32
C ILE A 82 -9.03 -1.76 8.61
N TYR A 83 -8.23 -0.72 8.79
CA TYR A 83 -7.38 -0.53 9.96
C TYR A 83 -8.05 0.40 10.97
N ASP A 84 -7.97 0.02 12.24
CA ASP A 84 -8.19 0.93 13.36
C ASP A 84 -6.82 1.27 13.94
N LEU A 85 -6.40 2.54 13.87
CA LEU A 85 -5.14 2.97 14.47
C LEU A 85 -5.30 2.99 15.99
N LEU A 86 -4.70 2.01 16.63
CA LEU A 86 -4.43 2.11 18.06
C LEU A 86 -3.49 3.29 18.29
N ALA A 87 -3.80 4.14 19.27
CA ALA A 87 -2.82 5.10 19.75
C ALA A 87 -1.52 4.34 20.10
N LEU A 88 -0.36 4.89 19.77
CA LEU A 88 0.95 4.26 20.01
C LEU A 88 1.09 3.73 21.44
N THR A 89 0.56 4.48 22.42
CA THR A 89 0.53 4.08 23.83
C THR A 89 -0.25 2.79 24.07
N GLU A 90 -1.35 2.57 23.36
CA GLU A 90 -2.17 1.36 23.49
C GLU A 90 -1.53 0.17 22.78
N ALA A 91 -0.97 0.38 21.59
CA ALA A 91 -0.17 -0.63 20.89
C ALA A 91 1.03 -1.08 21.75
N MET A 92 1.73 -0.13 22.39
CA MET A 92 2.86 -0.44 23.28
C MET A 92 2.46 -1.16 24.56
N LYS A 93 1.26 -0.93 25.11
CA LYS A 93 0.73 -1.71 26.22
C LYS A 93 0.50 -3.16 25.82
N GLN A 94 -0.17 -3.38 24.68
CA GLN A 94 -0.42 -4.72 24.16
C GLN A 94 0.89 -5.47 23.86
N PHE A 95 1.88 -4.79 23.30
CA PHE A 95 3.20 -5.36 23.03
C PHE A 95 3.95 -5.78 24.31
N ARG A 96 3.76 -5.05 25.42
CA ARG A 96 4.41 -5.32 26.72
C ARG A 96 3.63 -6.27 27.61
N ASP A 97 2.42 -6.61 27.25
CA ASP A 97 1.57 -7.53 28.03
C ASP A 97 2.08 -8.96 27.85
N ALA A 98 2.63 -9.53 28.92
CA ALA A 98 3.16 -10.90 28.93
C ALA A 98 2.06 -11.97 28.74
N ASP A 99 0.80 -11.64 29.02
CA ASP A 99 -0.36 -12.52 28.85
C ASP A 99 -0.97 -12.42 27.45
N ASN A 100 -0.55 -11.43 26.65
CA ASN A 100 -0.98 -11.27 25.27
C ASN A 100 -0.42 -12.41 24.40
N LYS A 101 -1.32 -13.20 23.81
CA LYS A 101 -0.98 -14.33 22.92
C LYS A 101 -0.84 -13.90 21.45
N MET A 102 -0.94 -12.61 21.18
CA MET A 102 -0.81 -12.08 19.81
C MET A 102 0.60 -12.26 19.28
N VAL A 103 0.73 -12.77 18.07
CA VAL A 103 2.00 -12.83 17.33
C VAL A 103 2.08 -11.60 16.44
N TRP A 104 3.09 -10.78 16.67
CA TRP A 104 3.35 -9.59 15.87
C TRP A 104 4.28 -9.94 14.71
N ALA A 105 3.84 -9.68 13.49
CA ALA A 105 4.66 -9.84 12.29
C ALA A 105 5.39 -8.54 11.99
N MET A 106 6.73 -8.57 12.03
CA MET A 106 7.57 -7.43 11.67
C MET A 106 8.31 -7.73 10.37
N THR A 107 8.31 -6.78 9.46
CA THR A 107 9.13 -6.86 8.24
C THR A 107 10.46 -6.14 8.44
N HIS A 108 11.54 -6.75 8.00
CA HIS A 108 12.88 -6.16 7.96
C HIS A 108 13.07 -5.40 6.65
N ARG A 109 13.36 -4.09 6.70
CA ARG A 109 13.46 -3.18 5.54
C ARG A 109 12.23 -3.24 4.62
N SER A 110 11.06 -3.48 5.19
CA SER A 110 9.80 -3.69 4.46
C SER A 110 9.85 -4.82 3.42
N HIS A 111 10.76 -5.79 3.54
CA HIS A 111 10.91 -6.87 2.56
C HIS A 111 9.65 -7.73 2.45
N THR A 112 9.25 -8.01 1.22
CA THR A 112 8.28 -9.05 0.86
C THR A 112 8.96 -10.17 0.07
N THR A 113 8.20 -11.17 -0.33
CA THR A 113 8.71 -12.23 -1.22
C THR A 113 8.97 -11.75 -2.65
N ASP A 114 8.33 -10.67 -3.06
CA ASP A 114 8.50 -10.06 -4.37
C ASP A 114 9.81 -9.26 -4.43
N LYS A 115 10.76 -9.78 -5.21
CA LYS A 115 12.06 -9.14 -5.41
C LYS A 115 12.07 -8.00 -6.42
N THR A 116 10.96 -7.76 -7.13
CA THR A 116 10.84 -6.62 -8.04
C THR A 116 10.51 -5.31 -7.30
N ILE A 117 10.21 -5.41 -6.00
CA ILE A 117 9.95 -4.27 -5.11
C ILE A 117 11.27 -3.87 -4.43
N PRO A 118 11.70 -2.60 -4.52
CA PRO A 118 12.88 -2.10 -3.80
C PRO A 118 12.71 -2.20 -2.29
N GLU A 119 13.78 -2.49 -1.58
CA GLU A 119 13.76 -2.41 -0.10
C GLU A 119 13.59 -0.97 0.37
N ASN A 120 13.02 -0.77 1.55
CA ASN A 120 12.85 0.55 2.17
C ASN A 120 12.14 1.58 1.24
N SER A 121 11.28 1.10 0.34
CA SER A 121 10.48 1.94 -0.57
C SER A 121 9.03 2.06 -0.10
N ILE A 122 8.30 3.03 -0.64
CA ILE A 122 6.86 3.17 -0.36
C ILE A 122 6.11 1.92 -0.82
N SER A 123 6.42 1.40 -2.01
CA SER A 123 5.78 0.16 -2.50
C SER A 123 6.09 -1.05 -1.63
N ALA A 124 7.30 -1.12 -1.01
CA ALA A 124 7.63 -2.19 -0.07
C ALA A 124 6.80 -2.09 1.22
N VAL A 125 6.65 -0.89 1.77
CA VAL A 125 5.79 -0.65 2.94
C VAL A 125 4.35 -1.05 2.63
N GLU A 126 3.82 -0.63 1.48
CA GLU A 126 2.47 -1.00 1.03
C GLU A 126 2.30 -2.52 0.87
N ALA A 127 3.27 -3.17 0.24
CA ALA A 127 3.24 -4.61 0.05
C ALA A 127 3.33 -5.36 1.39
N ALA A 128 4.14 -4.89 2.33
CA ALA A 128 4.26 -5.45 3.67
C ALA A 128 2.95 -5.33 4.47
N ILE A 129 2.33 -4.16 4.45
CA ILE A 129 1.01 -3.93 5.07
C ILE A 129 -0.05 -4.84 4.45
N ASN A 130 -0.07 -4.95 3.12
CA ASN A 130 -1.01 -5.81 2.40
C ASN A 130 -0.79 -7.30 2.70
N ALA A 131 0.45 -7.70 3.02
CA ALA A 131 0.78 -9.04 3.47
C ALA A 131 0.40 -9.31 4.94
N GLY A 132 0.00 -8.29 5.69
CA GLY A 132 -0.45 -8.39 7.08
C GLY A 132 0.64 -8.12 8.11
N ALA A 133 1.69 -7.38 7.77
CA ALA A 133 2.67 -6.94 8.74
C ALA A 133 2.04 -5.99 9.77
N ASP A 134 2.35 -6.21 11.04
CA ASP A 134 1.92 -5.36 12.16
C ASP A 134 2.94 -4.24 12.44
N VAL A 135 4.19 -4.48 12.11
CA VAL A 135 5.31 -3.56 12.33
C VAL A 135 6.17 -3.49 11.09
N ILE A 136 6.50 -2.29 10.69
CA ILE A 136 7.46 -2.01 9.62
C ILE A 136 8.77 -1.58 10.28
N GLU A 137 9.84 -2.30 10.00
CA GLU A 137 11.17 -1.90 10.37
C GLU A 137 11.84 -1.21 9.18
N CYS A 138 12.47 -0.08 9.41
CA CYS A 138 13.21 0.69 8.43
C CYS A 138 14.44 1.36 9.06
N ASP A 139 15.46 1.58 8.24
CA ASP A 139 16.68 2.28 8.63
C ASP A 139 16.66 3.70 8.11
N THR A 140 17.30 4.63 8.82
CA THR A 140 17.29 6.03 8.42
C THR A 140 18.64 6.70 8.52
N HIS A 141 18.91 7.65 7.62
CA HIS A 141 20.07 8.54 7.65
C HIS A 141 19.65 9.98 7.42
N LEU A 142 20.40 10.91 8.03
CA LEU A 142 20.18 12.35 7.87
C LEU A 142 21.02 12.88 6.71
N THR A 143 20.41 13.61 5.80
CA THR A 143 21.10 14.31 4.72
C THR A 143 21.88 15.53 5.23
N SER A 144 22.76 16.11 4.39
CA SER A 144 23.51 17.32 4.73
C SER A 144 22.62 18.55 4.93
N ASP A 145 21.41 18.56 4.37
CA ASP A 145 20.41 19.62 4.52
C ASP A 145 19.29 19.27 5.52
N GLY A 146 19.46 18.19 6.30
CA GLY A 146 18.62 17.87 7.45
C GLY A 146 17.34 17.10 7.16
N VAL A 147 17.23 16.43 6.01
CA VAL A 147 16.11 15.56 5.67
C VAL A 147 16.42 14.12 6.12
N VAL A 148 15.45 13.43 6.74
CA VAL A 148 15.59 12.04 7.15
C VAL A 148 15.19 11.13 5.99
N MET A 149 16.16 10.43 5.39
CA MET A 149 15.96 9.48 4.31
C MET A 149 15.83 8.05 4.85
N VAL A 150 15.01 7.22 4.20
CA VAL A 150 14.86 5.81 4.54
C VAL A 150 15.83 4.98 3.69
N CYS A 151 16.90 4.50 4.31
CA CYS A 151 17.93 3.69 3.66
C CYS A 151 18.75 2.95 4.72
N HIS A 152 19.10 1.68 4.47
CA HIS A 152 19.92 0.91 5.39
C HIS A 152 21.38 1.38 5.41
N ASP A 153 22.00 1.49 4.24
CA ASP A 153 23.41 1.86 4.14
C ASP A 153 23.59 3.38 4.21
N GLN A 154 24.70 3.84 4.79
CA GLN A 154 25.05 5.25 4.77
C GLN A 154 25.29 5.78 3.35
N THR A 155 25.50 4.89 2.38
CA THR A 155 25.67 5.26 0.97
C THR A 155 24.50 4.78 0.12
N ILE A 156 24.18 5.52 -0.95
CA ILE A 156 23.10 5.16 -1.89
C ILE A 156 23.52 4.08 -2.92
N ASN A 157 24.77 3.61 -2.86
CA ASN A 157 25.40 2.83 -3.92
C ASN A 157 24.75 1.46 -4.17
N ALA A 158 24.29 0.80 -3.10
CA ALA A 158 23.74 -0.55 -3.18
C ALA A 158 22.27 -0.56 -3.61
N THR A 159 21.54 0.50 -3.28
CA THR A 159 20.07 0.54 -3.42
C THR A 159 19.56 1.49 -4.49
N THR A 160 20.47 2.25 -5.15
CA THR A 160 20.10 3.16 -6.23
C THR A 160 21.03 3.00 -7.45
N ASN A 161 20.65 3.63 -8.54
CA ASN A 161 21.51 3.76 -9.75
C ASN A 161 22.56 4.90 -9.61
N GLY A 162 22.73 5.46 -8.41
CA GLY A 162 23.70 6.50 -8.08
C GLY A 162 24.80 6.05 -7.14
N THR A 163 25.67 6.98 -6.77
CA THR A 163 26.72 6.78 -5.78
C THR A 163 26.86 8.01 -4.89
N GLY A 164 27.10 7.80 -3.62
CA GLY A 164 27.33 8.91 -2.68
C GLY A 164 27.04 8.53 -1.23
N ASP A 165 27.53 9.36 -0.31
CA ASP A 165 27.29 9.26 1.12
C ASP A 165 26.10 10.17 1.47
N ILE A 166 25.03 9.60 1.98
CA ILE A 166 23.76 10.30 2.30
C ILE A 166 24.03 11.50 3.22
N THR A 167 24.93 11.36 4.19
CA THR A 167 25.22 12.42 5.15
C THR A 167 25.95 13.62 4.54
N LYS A 168 26.45 13.49 3.31
CA LYS A 168 27.15 14.52 2.55
C LYS A 168 26.36 15.06 1.36
N MET A 169 25.22 14.44 1.06
CA MET A 169 24.31 14.81 -0.03
C MET A 169 23.11 15.56 0.52
N THR A 170 22.56 16.45 -0.28
CA THR A 170 21.26 17.08 -0.04
C THR A 170 20.13 16.12 -0.49
N TYR A 171 18.92 16.35 0.02
CA TYR A 171 17.72 15.65 -0.46
C TYR A 171 17.58 15.78 -1.99
N ALA A 172 17.75 16.97 -2.54
CA ALA A 172 17.61 17.22 -3.97
C ALA A 172 18.63 16.43 -4.83
N GLU A 173 19.84 16.23 -4.33
CA GLU A 173 20.86 15.41 -5.01
C GLU A 173 20.49 13.92 -4.97
N ILE A 174 20.01 13.42 -3.85
CA ILE A 174 19.57 12.01 -3.73
C ILE A 174 18.39 11.73 -4.66
N GLN A 175 17.44 12.64 -4.78
CA GLN A 175 16.27 12.50 -5.64
C GLN A 175 16.58 12.47 -7.16
N GLN A 176 17.84 12.72 -7.57
CA GLN A 176 18.26 12.50 -8.97
C GLN A 176 18.28 11.01 -9.33
N TYR A 177 18.46 10.13 -8.34
CA TYR A 177 18.67 8.70 -8.55
C TYR A 177 17.37 7.92 -8.29
N ASN A 178 17.26 6.78 -8.97
CA ASN A 178 16.15 5.85 -8.81
C ASN A 178 16.58 4.64 -7.99
N LEU A 179 15.64 4.07 -7.22
CA LEU A 179 15.86 2.84 -6.48
C LEU A 179 16.09 1.66 -7.45
N LEU A 180 16.90 0.72 -7.01
CA LEU A 180 17.05 -0.60 -7.63
C LEU A 180 16.11 -1.59 -6.93
N ASP A 181 15.48 -2.46 -7.72
CA ASP A 181 14.83 -3.64 -7.18
C ASP A 181 15.88 -4.61 -6.58
N ARG A 182 15.42 -5.61 -5.86
CA ARG A 182 16.32 -6.60 -5.24
C ARG A 182 16.95 -7.61 -6.22
N ASN A 183 16.71 -7.43 -7.54
CA ASN A 183 17.44 -8.09 -8.62
C ASN A 183 18.46 -7.15 -9.28
N GLY A 184 18.61 -5.91 -8.78
CA GLY A 184 19.52 -4.90 -9.28
C GLY A 184 19.03 -4.14 -10.52
N ARG A 185 17.72 -4.16 -10.80
CA ARG A 185 17.11 -3.43 -11.92
C ARG A 185 16.65 -2.07 -11.45
N VAL A 186 16.86 -1.05 -12.27
CA VAL A 186 16.38 0.32 -12.00
C VAL A 186 14.84 0.34 -12.07
N THR A 187 14.23 0.95 -11.05
CA THR A 187 12.79 1.19 -10.99
C THR A 187 12.48 2.67 -11.24
N ASP A 188 11.20 3.03 -11.25
CA ASP A 188 10.76 4.43 -11.31
C ASP A 188 10.63 5.08 -9.91
N GLU A 189 10.89 4.32 -8.84
CA GLU A 189 10.78 4.79 -7.47
C GLU A 189 12.01 5.56 -7.01
N LYS A 190 11.77 6.49 -6.10
CA LYS A 190 12.79 7.30 -5.44
C LYS A 190 13.00 6.83 -4.01
N MET A 191 14.17 7.13 -3.44
CA MET A 191 14.39 6.90 -2.02
C MET A 191 13.45 7.81 -1.21
N PRO A 192 12.59 7.24 -0.35
CA PRO A 192 11.61 8.04 0.38
C PRO A 192 12.25 8.75 1.57
N THR A 193 11.60 9.80 2.02
CA THR A 193 11.81 10.37 3.34
C THR A 193 11.05 9.58 4.39
N LEU A 194 11.38 9.78 5.66
CA LEU A 194 10.61 9.19 6.77
C LEU A 194 9.21 9.81 6.92
N GLU A 195 8.99 11.01 6.38
CA GLU A 195 7.70 11.72 6.45
C GLU A 195 6.70 11.23 5.40
N GLU A 196 7.17 10.69 4.27
CA GLU A 196 6.33 10.09 3.22
C GLU A 196 5.74 8.76 3.66
#